data_9475daa1ac63fba0707085c2ea41b013
#
_entry.id   9475daa1ac63fba0707085c2ea41b013
#
_cell.length_a   1.000
_cell.length_b   1.000
_cell.length_c   1.000
_cell.angle_alpha   90.00
_cell.angle_beta   90.00
_cell.angle_gamma   90.00
#
_symmetry.space_group_name_H-M   'P 1'
#
loop_
_entity.id
_entity.type
_entity.pdbx_description
1 polymer ?
#
loop_
_entity_poly.entity_id
_entity_poly.type
_entity_poly.pdbx_seq_one_letter_code
_entity_poly.pdbx_strand_id
1 'polypeptide(L)'
;MNTTTKLAIAGLSLAFATSAYAASAADNWDNNCAKCHGADGSGSTKIGKKLKLKDYTDAAVQADLKDEAMVKAIKEGVSEGGKERMKTFKDDLSDAEINDLVAYVRKMKK
;
A
#
# COMPACT_ATOMS: atom_id res chain seq x y z
N MET A 1 -40.62 32.49 46.61
CA MET A 1 -39.79 32.69 45.41
C MET A 1 -39.05 31.40 45.16
N ASN A 2 -39.51 30.62 44.23
CA ASN A 2 -38.87 29.33 43.91
C ASN A 2 -37.97 29.52 42.69
N THR A 3 -36.67 29.57 42.95
CA THR A 3 -35.68 29.60 41.90
C THR A 3 -35.41 28.17 41.44
N THR A 4 -36.04 27.77 40.36
CA THR A 4 -35.78 26.48 39.74
C THR A 4 -34.52 26.59 38.93
N THR A 5 -33.41 26.11 39.49
CA THR A 5 -32.16 25.97 38.77
C THR A 5 -32.28 24.79 37.78
N LYS A 6 -32.48 25.12 36.53
CA LYS A 6 -32.39 24.08 35.47
C LYS A 6 -30.94 23.75 35.26
N LEU A 7 -30.50 22.59 35.77
CA LEU A 7 -29.23 21.99 35.38
C LEU A 7 -29.37 21.54 33.92
N ALA A 8 -28.73 22.25 33.01
CA ALA A 8 -28.53 21.77 31.66
C ALA A 8 -27.39 20.73 31.70
N ILE A 9 -27.77 19.45 31.61
CA ILE A 9 -26.77 18.39 31.40
C ILE A 9 -26.35 18.52 29.93
N ALA A 10 -25.22 19.15 29.69
CA ALA A 10 -24.57 19.07 28.40
C ALA A 10 -24.06 17.64 28.23
N GLY A 11 -24.78 16.83 27.47
CA GLY A 11 -24.33 15.50 27.08
C GLY A 11 -23.11 15.65 26.17
N LEU A 12 -21.95 15.30 26.71
CA LEU A 12 -20.73 15.19 25.93
C LEU A 12 -20.83 13.89 25.11
N SER A 13 -21.32 14.00 23.88
CA SER A 13 -21.27 12.90 22.94
C SER A 13 -19.82 12.68 22.55
N LEU A 14 -19.17 11.68 23.14
CA LEU A 14 -17.89 11.19 22.65
C LEU A 14 -18.17 10.47 21.33
N ALA A 15 -17.93 11.18 20.23
CA ALA A 15 -17.87 10.52 18.93
C ALA A 15 -16.57 9.70 18.90
N PHE A 16 -16.68 8.41 19.10
CA PHE A 16 -15.61 7.48 18.78
C PHE A 16 -15.52 7.46 17.25
N ALA A 17 -14.60 8.25 16.70
CA ALA A 17 -14.16 8.01 15.35
C ALA A 17 -13.47 6.67 15.33
N THR A 18 -14.16 5.63 14.87
CA THR A 18 -13.52 4.39 14.46
C THR A 18 -12.70 4.72 13.24
N SER A 19 -11.42 5.09 13.44
CA SER A 19 -10.47 5.10 12.35
C SER A 19 -10.32 3.65 11.90
N ALA A 20 -10.85 3.32 10.72
CA ALA A 20 -10.48 2.11 10.05
C ALA A 20 -8.97 2.22 9.80
N TYR A 21 -8.16 1.46 10.54
CA TYR A 21 -6.73 1.37 10.30
C TYR A 21 -6.54 0.67 8.96
N ALA A 22 -6.22 1.44 7.91
CA ALA A 22 -5.60 0.88 6.74
C ALA A 22 -4.29 0.21 7.19
N ALA A 23 -4.00 -0.98 6.70
CA ALA A 23 -2.73 -1.63 6.95
C ALA A 23 -1.59 -0.70 6.51
N SER A 24 -0.49 -0.65 7.26
CA SER A 24 0.68 0.12 6.89
C SER A 24 1.26 -0.38 5.55
N ALA A 25 1.97 0.49 4.83
CA ALA A 25 2.64 0.09 3.59
C ALA A 25 3.62 -1.07 3.83
N ALA A 26 4.33 -1.06 4.96
CA ALA A 26 5.22 -2.17 5.33
C ALA A 26 4.47 -3.49 5.49
N ASP A 27 3.33 -3.49 6.17
CA ASP A 27 2.50 -4.70 6.33
C ASP A 27 1.91 -5.16 5.00
N ASN A 28 1.43 -4.25 4.17
CA ASN A 28 0.92 -4.57 2.84
C ASN A 28 2.01 -5.14 1.94
N TRP A 29 3.22 -4.60 2.02
CA TRP A 29 4.36 -5.13 1.29
C TRP A 29 4.68 -6.56 1.72
N ASP A 30 4.82 -6.79 3.01
CA ASP A 30 5.14 -8.11 3.55
C ASP A 30 4.08 -9.16 3.19
N ASN A 31 2.81 -8.78 3.26
CA ASN A 31 1.69 -9.69 3.02
C ASN A 31 1.42 -9.95 1.53
N ASN A 32 1.69 -9.00 0.65
CA ASN A 32 1.21 -9.04 -0.73
C ASN A 32 2.32 -8.97 -1.79
N CYS A 33 3.49 -8.48 -1.47
CA CYS A 33 4.52 -8.12 -2.46
C CYS A 33 5.84 -8.88 -2.25
N ALA A 34 6.26 -9.04 -1.01
CA ALA A 34 7.58 -9.56 -0.66
C ALA A 34 7.83 -10.97 -1.16
N LYS A 35 6.81 -11.81 -1.29
CA LYS A 35 6.94 -13.18 -1.78
C LYS A 35 7.63 -13.24 -3.15
N CYS A 36 7.34 -12.29 -4.01
CA CYS A 36 7.94 -12.18 -5.34
C CYS A 36 9.07 -11.16 -5.37
N HIS A 37 8.80 -9.94 -4.89
CA HIS A 37 9.75 -8.82 -4.98
C HIS A 37 10.85 -8.83 -3.94
N GLY A 38 10.72 -9.62 -2.87
CA GLY A 38 11.64 -9.64 -1.73
C GLY A 38 11.26 -8.62 -0.67
N ALA A 39 11.68 -8.86 0.57
CA ALA A 39 11.43 -7.94 1.69
C ALA A 39 12.07 -6.56 1.45
N ASP A 40 13.21 -6.52 0.78
CA ASP A 40 13.96 -5.32 0.44
C ASP A 40 13.64 -4.76 -0.97
N GLY A 41 12.78 -5.43 -1.73
CA GLY A 41 12.43 -5.04 -3.10
C GLY A 41 13.48 -5.36 -4.15
N SER A 42 14.50 -6.15 -3.82
CA SER A 42 15.60 -6.49 -4.73
C SER A 42 15.21 -7.45 -5.86
N GLY A 43 14.07 -8.14 -5.73
CA GLY A 43 13.69 -9.20 -6.67
C GLY A 43 14.52 -10.47 -6.55
N SER A 44 15.26 -10.65 -5.45
CA SER A 44 16.21 -11.77 -5.25
C SER A 44 15.55 -13.07 -4.82
N THR A 45 14.23 -13.13 -4.72
CA THR A 45 13.51 -14.36 -4.42
C THR A 45 13.59 -15.34 -5.59
N LYS A 46 13.30 -16.61 -5.34
CA LYS A 46 13.25 -17.63 -6.40
C LYS A 46 12.29 -17.24 -7.52
N ILE A 47 11.08 -16.76 -7.16
CA ILE A 47 10.08 -16.30 -8.12
C ILE A 47 10.56 -15.02 -8.81
N GLY A 48 11.14 -14.09 -8.08
CA GLY A 48 11.68 -12.84 -8.62
C GLY A 48 12.75 -13.07 -9.70
N LYS A 49 13.65 -14.02 -9.46
CA LYS A 49 14.67 -14.40 -10.45
C LYS A 49 14.06 -15.06 -11.67
N LYS A 50 13.09 -15.96 -11.47
CA LYS A 50 12.39 -16.63 -12.57
C LYS A 50 11.65 -15.66 -13.46
N LEU A 51 10.98 -14.67 -12.88
CA LEU A 51 10.20 -13.65 -13.59
C LEU A 51 11.04 -12.45 -14.03
N LYS A 52 12.32 -12.41 -13.66
CA LYS A 52 13.23 -11.30 -13.96
C LYS A 52 12.70 -9.97 -13.43
N LEU A 53 12.25 -9.96 -12.18
CA LEU A 53 11.76 -8.74 -11.53
C LEU A 53 12.88 -7.73 -11.36
N LYS A 54 12.51 -6.46 -11.49
CA LYS A 54 13.45 -5.35 -11.32
C LYS A 54 13.90 -5.25 -9.86
N ASP A 55 15.13 -4.79 -9.67
CA ASP A 55 15.69 -4.48 -8.37
C ASP A 55 15.35 -3.03 -7.98
N TYR A 56 14.43 -2.86 -7.05
CA TYR A 56 14.01 -1.53 -6.59
C TYR A 56 15.01 -0.86 -5.67
N THR A 57 16.06 -1.55 -5.25
CA THR A 57 17.18 -0.93 -4.53
C THR A 57 18.13 -0.17 -5.45
N ASP A 58 18.08 -0.45 -6.75
CA ASP A 58 18.93 0.17 -7.77
C ASP A 58 18.42 1.56 -8.15
N ALA A 59 19.27 2.57 -8.02
CA ALA A 59 18.96 3.94 -8.34
C ALA A 59 18.57 4.14 -9.83
N ALA A 60 19.22 3.44 -10.75
CA ALA A 60 18.92 3.51 -12.18
C ALA A 60 17.54 2.94 -12.49
N VAL A 61 17.14 1.84 -11.83
CA VAL A 61 15.79 1.28 -11.94
C VAL A 61 14.76 2.28 -11.42
N GLN A 62 15.00 2.88 -10.27
CA GLN A 62 14.10 3.88 -9.68
C GLN A 62 13.91 5.09 -10.61
N ALA A 63 14.98 5.53 -11.29
CA ALA A 63 14.91 6.66 -12.19
C ALA A 63 14.00 6.40 -13.41
N ASP A 64 13.93 5.15 -13.87
CA ASP A 64 13.11 4.75 -15.02
C ASP A 64 11.66 4.46 -14.64
N LEU A 65 11.36 4.20 -13.35
CA LEU A 65 10.01 3.92 -12.89
C LEU A 65 9.16 5.19 -12.86
N LYS A 66 7.96 5.09 -13.38
CA LYS A 66 6.92 6.14 -13.26
C LYS A 66 5.93 5.77 -12.18
N ASP A 67 5.58 6.73 -11.33
CA ASP A 67 4.62 6.49 -10.24
C ASP A 67 3.27 6.00 -10.78
N GLU A 68 2.77 6.60 -11.86
CA GLU A 68 1.51 6.20 -12.49
C GLU A 68 1.55 4.77 -13.03
N ALA A 69 2.70 4.35 -13.56
CA ALA A 69 2.88 2.99 -14.05
C ALA A 69 2.91 1.98 -12.91
N MET A 70 3.50 2.35 -11.77
CA MET A 70 3.47 1.51 -10.56
C MET A 70 2.07 1.38 -9.99
N VAL A 71 1.32 2.48 -9.88
CA VAL A 71 -0.08 2.48 -9.46
C VAL A 71 -0.90 1.55 -10.37
N LYS A 72 -0.76 1.70 -11.67
CA LYS A 72 -1.47 0.87 -12.65
C LYS A 72 -1.12 -0.61 -12.49
N ALA A 73 0.15 -0.95 -12.33
CA ALA A 73 0.60 -2.33 -12.16
C ALA A 73 0.01 -2.98 -10.90
N ILE A 74 -0.03 -2.27 -9.79
CA ILE A 74 -0.63 -2.78 -8.54
C ILE A 74 -2.15 -2.92 -8.70
N LYS A 75 -2.80 -1.92 -9.26
CA LYS A 75 -4.25 -1.86 -9.35
C LYS A 75 -4.80 -2.87 -10.37
N GLU A 76 -4.20 -2.93 -11.54
CA GLU A 76 -4.69 -3.73 -12.67
C GLU A 76 -3.95 -5.06 -12.86
N GLY A 77 -2.80 -5.21 -12.20
CA GLY A 77 -1.91 -6.34 -12.44
C GLY A 77 -1.09 -6.17 -13.73
N VAL A 78 -0.27 -7.16 -14.01
CA VAL A 78 0.59 -7.19 -15.20
C VAL A 78 0.41 -8.52 -15.91
N SER A 79 0.09 -8.47 -17.19
CA SER A 79 0.04 -9.64 -18.06
C SER A 79 0.96 -9.46 -19.26
N GLU A 80 1.58 -10.53 -19.70
CA GLU A 80 2.49 -10.56 -20.83
C GLU A 80 2.30 -11.85 -21.61
N GLY A 81 2.05 -11.74 -22.90
CA GLY A 81 1.82 -12.92 -23.75
C GLY A 81 0.65 -13.78 -23.29
N GLY A 82 -0.41 -13.17 -22.73
CA GLY A 82 -1.58 -13.87 -22.20
C GLY A 82 -1.37 -14.52 -20.84
N LYS A 83 -0.20 -14.36 -20.23
CA LYS A 83 0.11 -14.87 -18.88
C LYS A 83 0.10 -13.77 -17.85
N GLU A 84 -0.54 -14.03 -16.72
CA GLU A 84 -0.49 -13.16 -15.55
C GLU A 84 0.90 -13.23 -14.93
N ARG A 85 1.58 -12.08 -14.87
CA ARG A 85 2.89 -11.94 -14.23
C ARG A 85 2.79 -11.34 -12.83
N MET A 86 1.85 -10.45 -12.63
CA MET A 86 1.49 -9.88 -11.35
C MET A 86 -0.04 -9.80 -11.28
N LYS A 87 -0.62 -10.27 -10.19
CA LYS A 87 -2.07 -10.22 -10.00
C LYS A 87 -2.57 -8.80 -9.77
N THR A 88 -3.85 -8.55 -10.01
CA THR A 88 -4.52 -7.30 -9.63
C THR A 88 -4.77 -7.25 -8.12
N PHE A 89 -4.60 -6.08 -7.52
CA PHE A 89 -4.88 -5.82 -6.11
C PHE A 89 -6.01 -4.80 -5.88
N LYS A 90 -6.71 -4.41 -6.92
CA LYS A 90 -7.77 -3.38 -6.83
C LYS A 90 -8.87 -3.70 -5.81
N ASP A 91 -9.17 -4.98 -5.60
CA ASP A 91 -10.20 -5.41 -4.65
C ASP A 91 -9.64 -5.64 -3.24
N ASP A 92 -8.31 -5.76 -3.10
CA ASP A 92 -7.62 -6.03 -1.85
C ASP A 92 -7.07 -4.77 -1.18
N LEU A 93 -6.74 -3.75 -1.97
CA LEU A 93 -6.09 -2.52 -1.53
C LEU A 93 -6.87 -1.30 -1.98
N SER A 94 -7.00 -0.33 -1.08
CA SER A 94 -7.56 0.99 -1.42
C SER A 94 -6.59 1.80 -2.29
N ASP A 95 -7.08 2.84 -2.95
CA ASP A 95 -6.23 3.75 -3.72
C ASP A 95 -5.17 4.42 -2.82
N ALA A 96 -5.53 4.77 -1.58
CA ALA A 96 -4.59 5.32 -0.60
C ALA A 96 -3.48 4.33 -0.24
N GLU A 97 -3.83 3.06 -0.01
CA GLU A 97 -2.87 2.00 0.28
C GLU A 97 -1.93 1.74 -0.91
N ILE A 98 -2.46 1.80 -2.13
CA ILE A 98 -1.65 1.66 -3.37
C ILE A 98 -0.65 2.82 -3.49
N ASN A 99 -1.09 4.05 -3.26
CA ASN A 99 -0.20 5.22 -3.28
C ASN A 99 0.88 5.13 -2.20
N ASP A 100 0.54 4.64 -1.01
CA ASP A 100 1.51 4.42 0.07
C ASP A 100 2.53 3.34 -0.29
N LEU A 101 2.13 2.30 -1.01
CA LEU A 101 3.04 1.27 -1.52
C LEU A 101 4.01 1.83 -2.56
N VAL A 102 3.55 2.70 -3.46
CA VAL A 102 4.45 3.37 -4.41
C VAL A 102 5.50 4.20 -3.67
N ALA A 103 5.09 4.97 -2.67
CA ALA A 103 6.03 5.71 -1.83
C ALA A 103 6.99 4.79 -1.07
N TYR A 104 6.52 3.64 -0.61
CA TYR A 104 7.34 2.63 0.06
C TYR A 104 8.41 2.07 -0.88
N VAL A 105 8.04 1.75 -2.12
CA VAL A 105 8.99 1.28 -3.15
C VAL A 105 10.06 2.35 -3.43
N ARG A 106 9.69 3.63 -3.48
CA ARG A 106 10.65 4.73 -3.69
C ARG A 106 11.71 4.83 -2.60
N LYS A 107 11.39 4.41 -1.38
CA LYS A 107 12.33 4.42 -0.24
C LYS A 107 13.30 3.23 -0.25
N MET A 108 13.11 2.26 -1.11
CA MET A 108 14.00 1.09 -1.20
C MET A 108 15.33 1.39 -1.87
N LYS A 109 15.44 2.51 -2.55
CA LYS A 109 16.70 2.94 -3.20
C LYS A 109 17.86 3.00 -2.20
N LYS A 110 18.94 2.35 -2.54
CA LYS A 110 20.20 2.38 -1.80
C LYS A 110 21.18 3.38 -2.39
#